data_a19921c5c8bd377aa60a439b962dad74
#
_entry.id   a19921c5c8bd377aa60a439b962dad74
#
_cell.length_a   1.000
_cell.length_b   1.000
_cell.length_c   1.000
_cell.angle_alpha   90.00
_cell.angle_beta   90.00
_cell.angle_gamma   90.00
#
_symmetry.space_group_name_H-M   'P 1'
#
loop_
_entity.id
_entity.type
_entity.pdbx_description
1 polymer ?
#
loop_
_entity_poly.entity_id
_entity_poly.type
_entity_poly.pdbx_seq_one_letter_code
_entity_poly.pdbx_strand_id
1 'polypeptide(L)'
;MNFIFIILTFLISAVIARILIPRILLISLRKKLFDIPDDRKIHKRAIPRLGGVSFFPTTLFAFCLVYAFRLLDGNSISTLYASYLLPELLLFACGMTLLYLTGIADDLVGVRYRQKFAIQIFCACLFPLSGLWINDLYGLFGIHELSAYVGIPFTVLTVVFITNAINLIDGIDGLASGLNSVALLVFTFLFISKGLWSYAMLSAGTFGVLVPFFYYNVFGSVERTRKIFMGDTGSLTLGYTLSFLAIKYSQHNTDIMPYTEGAFLIAFSTLIIPAFDVVRVVLVRIREGHSPFEPDKNHIHHKLLAIGLSPRRAMLSLLSMSCAFSAANILLVPYINNTVLLIADIVIWVGLNLWWDYLRDRKR
;
A
#
# COMPACT_ATOMS: atom_id res chain seq x y z
N MET A 1 -9.84 14.65 -22.46
CA MET A 1 -10.30 13.24 -22.58
C MET A 1 -9.69 12.30 -21.54
N ASN A 2 -8.38 12.26 -21.33
CA ASN A 2 -7.74 11.31 -20.41
C ASN A 2 -8.27 11.32 -18.95
N PHE A 3 -8.66 12.47 -18.41
CA PHE A 3 -9.28 12.57 -17.07
C PHE A 3 -10.58 11.80 -16.95
N ILE A 4 -11.37 11.72 -18.03
CA ILE A 4 -12.64 10.98 -18.04
C ILE A 4 -12.38 9.49 -17.80
N PHE A 5 -11.34 8.91 -18.41
CA PHE A 5 -10.99 7.50 -18.23
C PHE A 5 -10.54 7.19 -16.80
N ILE A 6 -9.83 8.12 -16.13
CA ILE A 6 -9.45 7.96 -14.71
C ILE A 6 -10.71 7.96 -13.84
N ILE A 7 -11.61 8.94 -14.05
CA ILE A 7 -12.87 9.03 -13.30
C ILE A 7 -13.74 7.79 -13.55
N LEU A 8 -13.85 7.33 -14.79
CA LEU A 8 -14.61 6.13 -15.12
C LEU A 8 -14.02 4.88 -14.46
N THR A 9 -12.70 4.71 -14.46
CA THR A 9 -12.05 3.58 -13.80
C THR A 9 -12.34 3.60 -12.30
N PHE A 10 -12.24 4.75 -11.65
CA PHE A 10 -12.60 4.94 -10.24
C PHE A 10 -14.07 4.58 -9.99
N LEU A 11 -15.00 5.15 -10.75
CA LEU A 11 -16.44 4.96 -10.54
C LEU A 11 -16.86 3.50 -10.76
N ILE A 12 -16.37 2.86 -11.84
CA ILE A 12 -16.68 1.46 -12.14
C ILE A 12 -16.14 0.57 -11.01
N SER A 13 -14.90 0.78 -10.57
CA SER A 13 -14.34 0.06 -9.43
C SER A 13 -15.17 0.24 -8.16
N ALA A 14 -15.56 1.46 -7.84
CA ALA A 14 -16.36 1.76 -6.65
C ALA A 14 -17.74 1.10 -6.70
N VAL A 15 -18.42 1.16 -7.84
CA VAL A 15 -19.73 0.54 -8.02
C VAL A 15 -19.65 -0.99 -7.90
N ILE A 16 -18.69 -1.62 -8.59
CA ILE A 16 -18.53 -3.08 -8.52
C ILE A 16 -18.16 -3.51 -7.10
N ALA A 17 -17.23 -2.84 -6.44
CA ALA A 17 -16.87 -3.14 -5.05
C ALA A 17 -18.06 -2.96 -4.09
N ARG A 18 -18.87 -1.92 -4.29
CA ARG A 18 -20.09 -1.69 -3.51
C ARG A 18 -21.11 -2.83 -3.63
N ILE A 19 -21.13 -3.51 -4.77
CA ILE A 19 -22.00 -4.68 -5.03
C ILE A 19 -21.35 -5.96 -4.47
N LEU A 20 -20.05 -6.16 -4.69
CA LEU A 20 -19.36 -7.41 -4.35
C LEU A 20 -19.13 -7.56 -2.85
N ILE A 21 -18.72 -6.50 -2.14
CA ILE A 21 -18.38 -6.58 -0.71
C ILE A 21 -19.54 -7.13 0.13
N PRO A 22 -20.81 -6.68 -0.01
CA PRO A 22 -21.93 -7.29 0.71
C PRO A 22 -22.17 -8.75 0.36
N ARG A 23 -21.90 -9.17 -0.88
CA ARG A 23 -22.03 -10.56 -1.30
C ARG A 23 -20.96 -11.45 -0.68
N ILE A 24 -19.71 -10.98 -0.67
CA ILE A 24 -18.60 -11.65 0.01
C ILE A 24 -18.90 -11.77 1.51
N LEU A 25 -19.36 -10.69 2.12
CA LEU A 25 -19.77 -10.68 3.53
C LEU A 25 -20.85 -11.73 3.83
N LEU A 26 -21.89 -11.81 3.00
CA LEU A 26 -22.96 -12.78 3.12
C LEU A 26 -22.44 -14.23 3.00
N ILE A 27 -21.55 -14.50 2.03
CA ILE A 27 -20.93 -15.81 1.85
C ILE A 27 -20.10 -16.18 3.10
N SER A 28 -19.27 -15.24 3.58
CA SER A 28 -18.43 -15.44 4.76
C SER A 28 -19.25 -15.76 6.01
N LEU A 29 -20.37 -15.07 6.19
CA LEU A 29 -21.30 -15.33 7.30
C LEU A 29 -21.95 -16.72 7.19
N ARG A 30 -22.43 -17.09 6.00
CA ARG A 30 -23.06 -18.40 5.76
C ARG A 30 -22.09 -19.57 5.92
N LYS A 31 -20.84 -19.39 5.51
CA LYS A 31 -19.79 -20.40 5.59
C LYS A 31 -18.98 -20.35 6.88
N LYS A 32 -19.32 -19.44 7.81
CA LYS A 32 -18.63 -19.23 9.10
C LYS A 32 -17.13 -18.96 8.95
N LEU A 33 -16.73 -18.21 7.91
CA LEU A 33 -15.34 -17.84 7.64
C LEU A 33 -15.02 -16.57 8.44
N PHE A 34 -14.74 -16.75 9.74
CA PHE A 34 -14.51 -15.65 10.67
C PHE A 34 -13.08 -15.62 11.17
N ASP A 35 -12.60 -14.42 11.45
CA ASP A 35 -11.46 -14.19 12.31
C ASP A 35 -11.87 -14.45 13.77
N ILE A 36 -11.30 -15.50 14.37
CA ILE A 36 -11.59 -15.85 15.76
C ILE A 36 -10.77 -14.92 16.66
N PRO A 37 -11.42 -14.26 17.66
CA PRO A 37 -10.69 -13.45 18.62
C PRO A 37 -9.65 -14.30 19.38
N ASP A 38 -8.45 -13.74 19.53
CA ASP A 38 -7.42 -14.25 20.44
C ASP A 38 -6.97 -13.09 21.36
N ASP A 39 -6.15 -13.38 22.39
CA ASP A 39 -5.69 -12.41 23.40
C ASP A 39 -4.85 -11.26 22.83
N ARG A 40 -4.40 -11.37 21.56
CA ARG A 40 -3.60 -10.37 20.87
C ARG A 40 -4.43 -9.40 20.08
N LYS A 41 -5.69 -9.76 19.75
CA LYS A 41 -6.57 -8.96 18.88
C LYS A 41 -7.42 -7.97 19.66
N ILE A 42 -7.70 -6.83 19.05
CA ILE A 42 -8.48 -5.75 19.67
C ILE A 42 -9.97 -6.06 19.66
N HIS A 43 -10.44 -6.82 18.68
CA HIS A 43 -11.86 -7.17 18.53
C HIS A 43 -12.23 -8.38 19.40
N LYS A 44 -13.42 -8.32 20.01
CA LYS A 44 -13.95 -9.36 20.91
C LYS A 44 -15.01 -10.27 20.26
N ARG A 45 -15.34 -10.04 18.99
CA ARG A 45 -16.36 -10.78 18.23
C ARG A 45 -15.78 -11.31 16.94
N ALA A 46 -16.31 -12.43 16.46
CA ALA A 46 -15.92 -13.03 15.20
C ALA A 46 -16.36 -12.15 14.01
N ILE A 47 -15.41 -11.68 13.19
CA ILE A 47 -15.63 -10.80 12.05
C ILE A 47 -15.05 -11.46 10.78
N PRO A 48 -15.77 -11.43 9.64
CA PRO A 48 -15.25 -11.96 8.37
C PRO A 48 -13.99 -11.21 7.88
N ARG A 49 -12.98 -11.96 7.38
CA ARG A 49 -11.68 -11.43 6.92
C ARG A 49 -11.53 -11.31 5.41
N LEU A 50 -12.54 -11.66 4.63
CA LEU A 50 -12.44 -11.80 3.16
C LEU A 50 -12.75 -10.51 2.38
N GLY A 51 -12.66 -9.33 3.00
CA GLY A 51 -12.94 -8.05 2.31
C GLY A 51 -12.02 -7.80 1.12
N GLY A 52 -10.74 -8.15 1.26
CA GLY A 52 -9.73 -8.00 0.23
C GLY A 52 -9.93 -8.86 -1.01
N VAL A 53 -10.74 -9.91 -0.95
CA VAL A 53 -11.07 -10.74 -2.12
C VAL A 53 -11.71 -9.93 -3.24
N SER A 54 -12.37 -8.80 -2.93
CA SER A 54 -12.93 -7.91 -3.94
C SER A 54 -11.90 -7.03 -4.65
N PHE A 55 -10.69 -6.81 -4.08
CA PHE A 55 -9.80 -5.74 -4.52
C PHE A 55 -9.21 -5.98 -5.91
N PHE A 56 -8.43 -7.03 -6.06
CA PHE A 56 -7.74 -7.31 -7.32
C PHE A 56 -8.72 -7.55 -8.49
N PRO A 57 -9.72 -8.44 -8.40
CA PRO A 57 -10.63 -8.69 -9.52
C PRO A 57 -11.39 -7.44 -9.96
N THR A 58 -11.83 -6.61 -9.02
CA THR A 58 -12.57 -5.39 -9.33
C THR A 58 -11.67 -4.35 -9.99
N THR A 59 -10.47 -4.13 -9.45
CA THR A 59 -9.50 -3.19 -10.03
C THR A 59 -9.10 -3.64 -11.44
N LEU A 60 -8.76 -4.92 -11.60
CA LEU A 60 -8.36 -5.47 -12.90
C LEU A 60 -9.47 -5.32 -13.94
N PHE A 61 -10.70 -5.70 -13.58
CA PHE A 61 -11.84 -5.57 -14.50
C PHE A 61 -12.06 -4.12 -14.93
N ALA A 62 -12.14 -3.19 -13.97
CA ALA A 62 -12.41 -1.78 -14.28
C ALA A 62 -11.26 -1.18 -15.11
N PHE A 63 -10.01 -1.48 -14.75
CA PHE A 63 -8.84 -1.02 -15.48
C PHE A 63 -8.84 -1.56 -16.92
N CYS A 64 -8.97 -2.87 -17.13
CA CYS A 64 -8.96 -3.47 -18.45
C CYS A 64 -10.10 -2.96 -19.32
N LEU A 65 -11.32 -2.87 -18.76
CA LEU A 65 -12.50 -2.38 -19.47
C LEU A 65 -12.29 -0.94 -19.98
N VAL A 66 -11.96 -0.03 -19.06
CA VAL A 66 -11.83 1.40 -19.42
C VAL A 66 -10.59 1.63 -20.29
N TYR A 67 -9.52 0.88 -20.06
CA TYR A 67 -8.32 0.96 -20.86
C TYR A 67 -8.56 0.50 -22.31
N ALA A 68 -9.33 -0.56 -22.50
CA ALA A 68 -9.77 -1.00 -23.83
C ALA A 68 -10.57 0.08 -24.54
N PHE A 69 -11.55 0.72 -23.87
CA PHE A 69 -12.29 1.84 -24.46
C PHE A 69 -11.40 3.02 -24.80
N ARG A 70 -10.42 3.33 -23.94
CA ARG A 70 -9.43 4.40 -24.21
C ARG A 70 -8.64 4.14 -25.49
N LEU A 71 -8.25 2.88 -25.76
CA LEU A 71 -7.54 2.52 -26.97
C LEU A 71 -8.47 2.58 -28.22
N LEU A 72 -9.72 2.14 -28.09
CA LEU A 72 -10.72 2.18 -29.18
C LEU A 72 -11.12 3.61 -29.54
N ASP A 73 -11.08 4.55 -28.60
CA ASP A 73 -11.35 5.99 -28.80
C ASP A 73 -10.21 6.73 -29.55
N GLY A 74 -9.25 5.99 -30.10
CA GLY A 74 -8.15 6.57 -30.90
C GLY A 74 -7.04 7.22 -30.07
N ASN A 75 -7.05 7.08 -28.75
CA ASN A 75 -5.93 7.48 -27.91
C ASN A 75 -4.77 6.47 -28.05
N SER A 76 -4.17 6.45 -29.24
CA SER A 76 -3.04 5.58 -29.54
C SER A 76 -1.88 5.82 -28.57
N ILE A 77 -1.26 4.74 -28.15
CA ILE A 77 -0.03 4.75 -27.37
C ILE A 77 1.12 4.69 -28.37
N SER A 78 2.17 5.49 -28.16
CA SER A 78 3.38 5.33 -28.97
C SER A 78 3.93 3.91 -28.81
N THR A 79 4.47 3.35 -29.87
CA THR A 79 5.07 2.01 -29.85
C THR A 79 6.15 1.89 -28.77
N LEU A 80 6.94 2.95 -28.59
CA LEU A 80 7.96 3.03 -27.55
C LEU A 80 7.35 2.94 -26.15
N TYR A 81 6.32 3.73 -25.83
CA TYR A 81 5.67 3.66 -24.52
C TYR A 81 4.97 2.31 -24.29
N ALA A 82 4.37 1.73 -25.34
CA ALA A 82 3.73 0.41 -25.26
C ALA A 82 4.73 -0.72 -24.96
N SER A 83 5.97 -0.64 -25.49
CA SER A 83 7.00 -1.64 -25.27
C SER A 83 7.49 -1.71 -23.80
N TYR A 84 7.37 -0.62 -23.06
CA TYR A 84 7.63 -0.61 -21.60
C TYR A 84 6.37 -0.97 -20.81
N LEU A 85 5.25 -0.32 -21.11
CA LEU A 85 4.01 -0.46 -20.34
C LEU A 85 3.47 -1.90 -20.33
N LEU A 86 3.47 -2.56 -21.47
CA LEU A 86 2.82 -3.87 -21.60
C LEU A 86 3.52 -4.96 -20.78
N PRO A 87 4.85 -5.16 -20.85
CA PRO A 87 5.55 -6.11 -19.97
C PRO A 87 5.36 -5.79 -18.49
N GLU A 88 5.44 -4.49 -18.09
CA GLU A 88 5.23 -4.09 -16.71
C GLU A 88 3.85 -4.48 -16.19
N LEU A 89 2.78 -4.17 -16.93
CA LEU A 89 1.40 -4.49 -16.52
C LEU A 89 1.12 -5.99 -16.53
N LEU A 90 1.65 -6.74 -17.50
CA LEU A 90 1.44 -8.19 -17.58
C LEU A 90 2.15 -8.90 -16.42
N LEU A 91 3.42 -8.59 -16.16
CA LEU A 91 4.17 -9.20 -15.06
C LEU A 91 3.65 -8.74 -13.69
N PHE A 92 3.19 -7.49 -13.57
CA PHE A 92 2.45 -7.03 -12.41
C PHE A 92 1.19 -7.88 -12.18
N ALA A 93 0.38 -8.13 -13.22
CA ALA A 93 -0.83 -8.93 -13.12
C ALA A 93 -0.53 -10.40 -12.75
N CYS A 94 0.57 -10.98 -13.26
CA CYS A 94 1.03 -12.31 -12.84
C CYS A 94 1.36 -12.35 -11.34
N GLY A 95 2.16 -11.42 -10.84
CA GLY A 95 2.50 -11.34 -9.41
C GLY A 95 1.27 -11.07 -8.54
N MET A 96 0.39 -10.18 -8.96
CA MET A 96 -0.89 -9.89 -8.30
C MET A 96 -1.76 -11.15 -8.18
N THR A 97 -1.86 -11.94 -9.25
CA THR A 97 -2.64 -13.19 -9.25
C THR A 97 -2.09 -14.17 -8.21
N LEU A 98 -0.77 -14.37 -8.16
CA LEU A 98 -0.15 -15.27 -7.19
C LEU A 98 -0.32 -14.79 -5.75
N LEU A 99 -0.11 -13.49 -5.48
CA LEU A 99 -0.31 -12.93 -4.15
C LEU A 99 -1.77 -12.95 -3.73
N TYR A 100 -2.69 -12.70 -4.65
CA TYR A 100 -4.13 -12.81 -4.41
C TYR A 100 -4.53 -14.22 -4.01
N LEU A 101 -4.09 -15.25 -4.75
CA LEU A 101 -4.36 -16.65 -4.41
C LEU A 101 -3.70 -17.05 -3.09
N THR A 102 -2.47 -16.60 -2.84
CA THR A 102 -1.78 -16.83 -1.56
C THR A 102 -2.51 -16.19 -0.40
N GLY A 103 -2.99 -14.95 -0.58
CA GLY A 103 -3.76 -14.25 0.45
C GLY A 103 -5.08 -14.94 0.76
N ILE A 104 -5.81 -15.42 -0.25
CA ILE A 104 -7.03 -16.22 -0.04
C ILE A 104 -6.71 -17.50 0.73
N ALA A 105 -5.64 -18.21 0.36
CA ALA A 105 -5.23 -19.42 1.07
C ALA A 105 -4.87 -19.11 2.53
N ASP A 106 -4.19 -17.99 2.77
CA ASP A 106 -3.84 -17.55 4.12
C ASP A 106 -5.07 -17.18 4.95
N ASP A 107 -6.01 -16.43 4.38
CA ASP A 107 -7.27 -16.05 5.04
C ASP A 107 -8.17 -17.25 5.36
N LEU A 108 -8.13 -18.33 4.57
CA LEU A 108 -9.00 -19.50 4.72
C LEU A 108 -8.39 -20.61 5.58
N VAL A 109 -7.11 -20.92 5.38
CA VAL A 109 -6.46 -22.11 6.00
C VAL A 109 -5.17 -21.77 6.73
N GLY A 110 -4.65 -20.55 6.59
CA GLY A 110 -3.35 -20.12 7.09
C GLY A 110 -2.19 -20.65 6.24
N VAL A 111 -1.23 -19.78 5.94
CA VAL A 111 -0.01 -20.11 5.17
C VAL A 111 1.20 -19.90 6.06
N ARG A 112 2.15 -20.84 6.05
CA ARG A 112 3.40 -20.70 6.80
C ARG A 112 4.17 -19.47 6.32
N TYR A 113 4.71 -18.67 7.27
CA TYR A 113 5.42 -17.42 6.94
C TYR A 113 6.54 -17.60 5.90
N ARG A 114 7.30 -18.72 5.94
CA ARG A 114 8.36 -19.01 4.96
C ARG A 114 7.83 -19.16 3.52
N GLN A 115 6.69 -19.82 3.35
CA GLN A 115 6.04 -19.96 2.04
C GLN A 115 5.53 -18.62 1.53
N LYS A 116 4.91 -17.83 2.40
CA LYS A 116 4.44 -16.47 2.10
C LYS A 116 5.59 -15.57 1.64
N PHE A 117 6.72 -15.58 2.35
CA PHE A 117 7.93 -14.84 1.96
C PHE A 117 8.51 -15.31 0.62
N ALA A 118 8.61 -16.62 0.39
CA ALA A 118 9.14 -17.16 -0.86
C ALA A 118 8.29 -16.70 -2.07
N ILE A 119 6.96 -16.72 -1.94
CA ILE A 119 6.05 -16.24 -3.00
C ILE A 119 6.19 -14.72 -3.18
N GLN A 120 6.30 -13.95 -2.10
CA GLN A 120 6.52 -12.50 -2.19
C GLN A 120 7.83 -12.16 -2.90
N ILE A 121 8.92 -12.86 -2.60
CA ILE A 121 10.21 -12.68 -3.27
C ILE A 121 10.10 -13.02 -4.76
N PHE A 122 9.46 -14.14 -5.10
CA PHE A 122 9.22 -14.51 -6.50
C PHE A 122 8.42 -13.42 -7.23
N CYS A 123 7.31 -12.95 -6.66
CA CYS A 123 6.50 -11.88 -7.25
C CYS A 123 7.28 -10.56 -7.36
N ALA A 124 8.13 -10.24 -6.37
CA ALA A 124 8.98 -9.05 -6.41
C ALA A 124 10.01 -9.09 -7.54
N CYS A 125 10.54 -10.28 -7.88
CA CYS A 125 11.46 -10.46 -9.01
C CYS A 125 10.81 -10.19 -10.37
N LEU A 126 9.48 -10.21 -10.48
CA LEU A 126 8.77 -9.91 -11.72
C LEU A 126 8.90 -8.43 -12.13
N PHE A 127 9.14 -7.51 -11.18
CA PHE A 127 9.35 -6.10 -11.50
C PHE A 127 10.65 -5.88 -12.25
N PRO A 128 11.84 -6.26 -11.74
CA PRO A 128 13.07 -6.14 -12.51
C PRO A 128 13.03 -6.91 -13.83
N LEU A 129 12.33 -8.05 -13.89
CA LEU A 129 12.17 -8.83 -15.12
C LEU A 129 11.42 -8.04 -16.20
N SER A 130 10.50 -7.13 -15.82
CA SER A 130 9.83 -6.22 -16.75
C SER A 130 10.66 -4.97 -17.09
N GLY A 131 11.85 -4.82 -16.54
CA GLY A 131 12.67 -3.62 -16.66
C GLY A 131 12.35 -2.55 -15.61
N LEU A 132 11.45 -2.84 -14.67
CA LEU A 132 11.04 -1.91 -13.61
C LEU A 132 11.84 -2.13 -12.34
N TRP A 133 12.78 -1.24 -12.02
CA TRP A 133 13.60 -1.31 -10.81
C TRP A 133 14.08 0.08 -10.37
N ILE A 134 14.46 0.22 -9.11
CA ILE A 134 14.97 1.46 -8.53
C ILE A 134 16.41 1.64 -9.04
N ASN A 135 16.58 2.53 -10.00
CA ASN A 135 17.85 2.77 -10.69
C ASN A 135 18.49 4.12 -10.36
N ASP A 136 17.79 4.98 -9.60
CA ASP A 136 18.31 6.27 -9.16
C ASP A 136 17.76 6.60 -7.78
N LEU A 137 18.60 7.12 -6.89
CA LEU A 137 18.23 7.64 -5.56
C LEU A 137 18.15 9.18 -5.56
N TYR A 138 18.34 9.83 -6.70
CA TYR A 138 18.18 11.28 -6.87
C TYR A 138 19.01 12.11 -5.88
N GLY A 139 20.26 11.70 -5.66
CA GLY A 139 21.19 12.38 -4.75
C GLY A 139 20.95 12.11 -3.26
N LEU A 140 20.10 11.17 -2.91
CA LEU A 140 19.92 10.76 -1.52
C LEU A 140 21.23 10.19 -0.98
N PHE A 141 21.76 10.76 0.12
CA PHE A 141 23.09 10.47 0.67
C PHE A 141 24.23 10.64 -0.36
N GLY A 142 24.05 11.50 -1.37
CA GLY A 142 25.00 11.69 -2.47
C GLY A 142 25.00 10.57 -3.51
N ILE A 143 24.05 9.64 -3.41
CA ILE A 143 23.92 8.51 -4.37
C ILE A 143 22.88 8.91 -5.45
N HIS A 144 23.29 8.85 -6.69
CA HIS A 144 22.44 9.02 -7.87
C HIS A 144 22.14 7.65 -8.47
N GLU A 145 22.71 7.37 -9.61
CA GLU A 145 22.47 6.13 -10.34
C GLU A 145 22.94 4.89 -9.56
N LEU A 146 22.10 3.87 -9.55
CA LEU A 146 22.44 2.55 -9.04
C LEU A 146 22.75 1.60 -10.19
N SER A 147 23.81 0.78 -10.03
CA SER A 147 24.03 -0.32 -10.96
C SER A 147 22.93 -1.39 -10.81
N ALA A 148 22.64 -2.12 -11.88
CA ALA A 148 21.64 -3.20 -11.84
C ALA A 148 21.94 -4.25 -10.76
N TYR A 149 23.23 -4.50 -10.46
CA TYR A 149 23.64 -5.44 -9.41
C TYR A 149 23.20 -5.02 -8.00
N VAL A 150 23.02 -3.72 -7.77
CA VAL A 150 22.55 -3.17 -6.49
C VAL A 150 21.05 -2.84 -6.55
N GLY A 151 20.61 -2.17 -7.61
CA GLY A 151 19.25 -1.69 -7.76
C GLY A 151 18.21 -2.81 -7.87
N ILE A 152 18.53 -3.91 -8.54
CA ILE A 152 17.61 -5.05 -8.66
C ILE A 152 17.37 -5.74 -7.31
N PRO A 153 18.38 -6.17 -6.54
CA PRO A 153 18.18 -6.73 -5.20
C PRO A 153 17.50 -5.73 -4.25
N PHE A 154 17.85 -4.44 -4.33
CA PHE A 154 17.24 -3.39 -3.54
C PHE A 154 15.72 -3.24 -3.87
N THR A 155 15.36 -3.34 -5.14
CA THR A 155 13.95 -3.34 -5.59
C THR A 155 13.20 -4.51 -5.01
N VAL A 156 13.72 -5.73 -5.13
CA VAL A 156 13.09 -6.95 -4.58
C VAL A 156 12.89 -6.81 -3.07
N LEU A 157 13.91 -6.38 -2.35
CA LEU A 157 13.82 -6.14 -0.90
C LEU A 157 12.74 -5.09 -0.57
N THR A 158 12.70 -3.99 -1.31
CA THR A 158 11.72 -2.91 -1.13
C THR A 158 10.29 -3.40 -1.34
N VAL A 159 10.03 -4.19 -2.40
CA VAL A 159 8.68 -4.75 -2.67
C VAL A 159 8.24 -5.67 -1.53
N VAL A 160 9.10 -6.58 -1.09
CA VAL A 160 8.81 -7.49 0.02
C VAL A 160 8.59 -6.71 1.31
N PHE A 161 9.44 -5.73 1.59
CA PHE A 161 9.35 -4.87 2.78
C PHE A 161 8.03 -4.09 2.82
N ILE A 162 7.67 -3.37 1.75
CA ILE A 162 6.42 -2.58 1.69
C ILE A 162 5.19 -3.49 1.75
N THR A 163 5.19 -4.62 1.04
CA THR A 163 4.08 -5.58 1.08
C THR A 163 3.81 -6.07 2.51
N ASN A 164 4.87 -6.38 3.27
CA ASN A 164 4.73 -6.78 4.67
C ASN A 164 4.38 -5.58 5.58
N ALA A 165 4.90 -4.39 5.31
CA ALA A 165 4.58 -3.20 6.09
C ALA A 165 3.08 -2.85 6.00
N ILE A 166 2.47 -2.95 4.82
CA ILE A 166 1.03 -2.76 4.63
C ILE A 166 0.22 -3.88 5.33
N ASN A 167 0.71 -5.11 5.34
CA ASN A 167 0.06 -6.19 6.06
C ASN A 167 0.11 -5.99 7.59
N LEU A 168 1.25 -5.57 8.13
CA LEU A 168 1.47 -5.38 9.56
C LEU A 168 0.76 -4.14 10.14
N ILE A 169 0.52 -3.11 9.33
CA ILE A 169 -0.19 -1.91 9.80
C ILE A 169 -1.70 -2.10 9.91
N ASP A 170 -2.28 -3.19 9.37
CA ASP A 170 -3.72 -3.49 9.40
C ASP A 170 -4.18 -4.02 10.77
N GLY A 171 -3.96 -3.23 11.82
CA GLY A 171 -4.27 -3.61 13.20
C GLY A 171 -5.49 -2.94 13.79
N ILE A 172 -6.03 -1.87 13.20
CA ILE A 172 -7.28 -1.20 13.61
C ILE A 172 -8.11 -0.81 12.39
N ASP A 173 -9.44 -0.76 12.61
CA ASP A 173 -10.39 -0.42 11.54
C ASP A 173 -10.03 0.87 10.81
N GLY A 174 -9.97 0.80 9.50
CA GLY A 174 -9.73 1.94 8.62
C GLY A 174 -8.27 2.37 8.50
N LEU A 175 -7.34 1.84 9.31
CA LEU A 175 -5.96 2.34 9.28
C LEU A 175 -5.27 1.95 7.97
N ALA A 176 -5.16 0.67 7.66
CA ALA A 176 -4.51 0.23 6.43
C ALA A 176 -5.26 0.75 5.19
N SER A 177 -6.59 0.60 5.15
CA SER A 177 -7.38 1.09 4.01
C SER A 177 -7.30 2.61 3.84
N GLY A 178 -7.24 3.37 4.93
CA GLY A 178 -7.08 4.81 4.91
C GLY A 178 -5.70 5.26 4.43
N LEU A 179 -4.62 4.70 4.99
CA LEU A 179 -3.24 5.00 4.57
C LEU A 179 -3.03 4.66 3.08
N ASN A 180 -3.51 3.49 2.65
CA ASN A 180 -3.43 3.08 1.24
C ASN A 180 -4.26 4.00 0.34
N SER A 181 -5.42 4.49 0.81
CA SER A 181 -6.24 5.47 0.07
C SER A 181 -5.51 6.79 -0.13
N VAL A 182 -4.84 7.30 0.91
CA VAL A 182 -4.01 8.51 0.82
C VAL A 182 -2.90 8.31 -0.21
N ALA A 183 -2.15 7.20 -0.12
CA ALA A 183 -1.07 6.91 -1.06
C ALA A 183 -1.57 6.81 -2.51
N LEU A 184 -2.66 6.08 -2.75
CA LEU A 184 -3.25 5.93 -4.08
C LEU A 184 -3.76 7.26 -4.66
N LEU A 185 -4.36 8.12 -3.85
CA LEU A 185 -4.74 9.46 -4.29
C LEU A 185 -3.51 10.27 -4.71
N VAL A 186 -2.47 10.29 -3.88
CA VAL A 186 -1.22 10.99 -4.21
C VAL A 186 -0.62 10.43 -5.51
N PHE A 187 -0.49 9.10 -5.66
CA PHE A 187 0.02 8.50 -6.90
C PHE A 187 -0.84 8.84 -8.11
N THR A 188 -2.18 8.87 -7.96
CA THR A 188 -3.05 9.29 -9.07
C THR A 188 -2.68 10.68 -9.56
N PHE A 189 -2.52 11.67 -8.66
CA PHE A 189 -2.13 13.02 -9.02
C PHE A 189 -0.70 13.11 -9.57
N LEU A 190 0.26 12.38 -8.98
CA LEU A 190 1.63 12.32 -9.43
C LEU A 190 1.74 11.77 -10.86
N PHE A 191 1.04 10.70 -11.19
CA PHE A 191 1.03 10.14 -12.55
C PHE A 191 0.28 11.02 -13.55
N ILE A 192 -0.79 11.70 -13.14
CA ILE A 192 -1.47 12.70 -13.96
C ILE A 192 -0.50 13.82 -14.34
N SER A 193 0.25 14.34 -13.38
CA SER A 193 1.21 15.44 -13.61
C SER A 193 2.33 15.08 -14.59
N LYS A 194 2.62 13.77 -14.73
CA LYS A 194 3.62 13.23 -15.67
C LYS A 194 3.03 12.73 -17.00
N GLY A 195 1.70 12.80 -17.17
CA GLY A 195 1.03 12.26 -18.37
C GLY A 195 1.00 10.75 -18.43
N LEU A 196 1.31 10.05 -17.33
CA LEU A 196 1.33 8.59 -17.24
C LEU A 196 -0.08 8.03 -16.91
N TRP A 197 -1.00 8.21 -17.85
CA TRP A 197 -2.43 7.99 -17.68
C TRP A 197 -2.79 6.55 -17.27
N SER A 198 -2.06 5.55 -17.76
CA SER A 198 -2.31 4.15 -17.45
C SER A 198 -2.09 3.83 -15.97
N TYR A 199 -1.00 4.36 -15.40
CA TYR A 199 -0.70 4.19 -13.97
C TYR A 199 -1.64 5.03 -13.09
N ALA A 200 -2.05 6.22 -13.56
CA ALA A 200 -3.08 7.02 -12.89
C ALA A 200 -4.44 6.28 -12.85
N MET A 201 -4.84 5.61 -13.95
CA MET A 201 -6.05 4.79 -14.00
C MET A 201 -5.96 3.59 -13.06
N LEU A 202 -4.80 2.89 -12.99
CA LEU A 202 -4.59 1.77 -12.07
C LEU A 202 -4.71 2.23 -10.61
N SER A 203 -4.06 3.35 -10.27
CA SER A 203 -4.10 3.93 -8.92
C SER A 203 -5.53 4.36 -8.55
N ALA A 204 -6.21 5.11 -9.41
CA ALA A 204 -7.58 5.57 -9.20
C ALA A 204 -8.58 4.40 -9.10
N GLY A 205 -8.42 3.36 -9.93
CA GLY A 205 -9.25 2.16 -9.89
C GLY A 205 -9.09 1.40 -8.57
N THR A 206 -7.86 1.25 -8.08
CA THR A 206 -7.59 0.62 -6.78
C THR A 206 -8.17 1.46 -5.64
N PHE A 207 -8.03 2.79 -5.70
CA PHE A 207 -8.67 3.70 -4.74
C PHE A 207 -10.20 3.56 -4.76
N GLY A 208 -10.80 3.43 -5.95
CA GLY A 208 -12.25 3.22 -6.11
C GLY A 208 -12.78 2.01 -5.34
N VAL A 209 -12.01 0.92 -5.31
CA VAL A 209 -12.38 -0.27 -4.51
C VAL A 209 -12.30 0.01 -3.00
N LEU A 210 -11.31 0.79 -2.56
CA LEU A 210 -11.11 1.06 -1.13
C LEU A 210 -12.21 1.93 -0.53
N VAL A 211 -12.86 2.79 -1.30
CA VAL A 211 -13.92 3.68 -0.79
C VAL A 211 -15.09 2.89 -0.18
N PRO A 212 -15.79 1.98 -0.89
CA PRO A 212 -16.83 1.18 -0.27
C PRO A 212 -16.30 0.20 0.78
N PHE A 213 -15.08 -0.35 0.61
CA PHE A 213 -14.47 -1.18 1.64
C PHE A 213 -14.28 -0.42 2.94
N PHE A 214 -13.71 0.78 2.91
CA PHE A 214 -13.53 1.65 4.07
C PHE A 214 -14.85 1.90 4.81
N TYR A 215 -15.94 2.11 4.04
CA TYR A 215 -17.26 2.28 4.63
C TYR A 215 -17.69 1.06 5.45
N TYR A 216 -17.56 -0.16 4.93
CA TYR A 216 -17.92 -1.39 5.66
C TYR A 216 -16.95 -1.71 6.79
N ASN A 217 -15.67 -1.37 6.65
CA ASN A 217 -14.65 -1.64 7.65
C ASN A 217 -14.78 -0.69 8.86
N VAL A 218 -14.96 0.62 8.63
CA VAL A 218 -14.98 1.65 9.69
C VAL A 218 -16.39 1.84 10.28
N PHE A 219 -17.40 1.92 9.41
CA PHE A 219 -18.77 2.26 9.81
C PHE A 219 -19.69 1.03 9.87
N GLY A 220 -19.20 -0.13 9.45
CA GLY A 220 -19.93 -1.38 9.55
C GLY A 220 -20.18 -1.77 11.01
N SER A 221 -21.42 -2.14 11.35
CA SER A 221 -21.79 -2.64 12.66
C SER A 221 -21.72 -4.17 12.68
N VAL A 222 -21.07 -4.75 13.70
CA VAL A 222 -21.04 -6.20 13.94
C VAL A 222 -22.46 -6.71 14.27
N GLU A 223 -23.25 -5.92 14.99
CA GLU A 223 -24.63 -6.25 15.39
C GLU A 223 -25.56 -6.37 14.19
N ARG A 224 -25.34 -5.51 13.17
CA ARG A 224 -26.07 -5.53 11.91
C ARG A 224 -25.40 -6.43 10.85
N THR A 225 -24.42 -7.24 11.23
CA THR A 225 -23.67 -8.12 10.32
C THR A 225 -23.13 -7.40 9.07
N ARG A 226 -22.66 -6.17 9.24
CA ARG A 226 -22.19 -5.31 8.13
C ARG A 226 -20.70 -4.95 8.24
N LYS A 227 -19.93 -5.58 9.13
CA LYS A 227 -18.52 -5.34 9.32
C LYS A 227 -17.68 -6.40 8.62
N ILE A 228 -16.61 -5.99 7.97
CA ILE A 228 -15.68 -6.88 7.27
C ILE A 228 -14.24 -6.39 7.46
N PHE A 229 -13.31 -7.31 7.63
CA PHE A 229 -11.88 -7.03 7.65
C PHE A 229 -11.26 -7.23 6.27
N MET A 230 -10.09 -6.58 6.05
CA MET A 230 -9.36 -6.65 4.80
C MET A 230 -8.82 -8.05 4.53
N GLY A 231 -8.23 -8.67 5.54
CA GLY A 231 -7.51 -9.94 5.44
C GLY A 231 -6.17 -9.84 4.72
N ASP A 232 -5.46 -10.96 4.70
CA ASP A 232 -4.16 -11.05 4.04
C ASP A 232 -4.27 -10.90 2.51
N THR A 233 -5.38 -11.36 1.92
CA THR A 233 -5.68 -11.14 0.50
C THR A 233 -5.64 -9.66 0.13
N GLY A 234 -6.26 -8.81 0.94
CA GLY A 234 -6.33 -7.36 0.66
C GLY A 234 -5.00 -6.66 0.92
N SER A 235 -4.38 -6.90 2.05
CA SER A 235 -3.15 -6.22 2.45
C SER A 235 -1.96 -6.58 1.55
N LEU A 236 -1.80 -7.85 1.15
CA LEU A 236 -0.74 -8.29 0.24
C LEU A 236 -0.91 -7.67 -1.16
N THR A 237 -2.13 -7.70 -1.70
CA THR A 237 -2.40 -7.13 -3.02
C THR A 237 -2.24 -5.62 -3.05
N LEU A 238 -2.66 -4.91 -2.00
CA LEU A 238 -2.44 -3.46 -1.88
C LEU A 238 -0.96 -3.11 -1.71
N GLY A 239 -0.23 -3.83 -0.86
CA GLY A 239 1.19 -3.61 -0.65
C GLY A 239 1.99 -3.81 -1.95
N TYR A 240 1.67 -4.83 -2.73
CA TYR A 240 2.30 -5.08 -4.02
C TYR A 240 1.94 -3.98 -5.05
N THR A 241 0.66 -3.55 -5.10
CA THR A 241 0.22 -2.46 -5.97
C THR A 241 0.93 -1.15 -5.63
N LEU A 242 1.01 -0.79 -4.35
CA LEU A 242 1.70 0.43 -3.92
C LEU A 242 3.20 0.37 -4.17
N SER A 243 3.83 -0.79 -3.98
CA SER A 243 5.24 -0.99 -4.35
C SER A 243 5.46 -0.79 -5.85
N PHE A 244 4.58 -1.34 -6.70
CA PHE A 244 4.62 -1.15 -8.15
C PHE A 244 4.54 0.33 -8.53
N LEU A 245 3.56 1.05 -7.99
CA LEU A 245 3.36 2.47 -8.27
C LEU A 245 4.53 3.33 -7.75
N ALA A 246 5.03 3.03 -6.55
CA ALA A 246 6.16 3.76 -5.96
C ALA A 246 7.45 3.57 -6.78
N ILE A 247 7.78 2.33 -7.16
CA ILE A 247 8.96 2.03 -7.95
C ILE A 247 8.82 2.63 -9.35
N LYS A 248 7.62 2.56 -9.95
CA LYS A 248 7.38 3.17 -11.26
C LYS A 248 7.58 4.67 -11.24
N TYR A 249 7.10 5.36 -10.21
CA TYR A 249 7.30 6.80 -10.10
C TYR A 249 8.75 7.18 -9.81
N SER A 250 9.47 6.34 -9.05
CA SER A 250 10.87 6.55 -8.70
C SER A 250 11.88 6.11 -9.79
N GLN A 251 11.43 5.38 -10.81
CA GLN A 251 12.31 4.92 -11.88
C GLN A 251 12.78 6.10 -12.74
N HIS A 252 14.09 6.24 -12.92
CA HIS A 252 14.67 7.15 -13.90
C HIS A 252 14.66 6.50 -15.28
N ASN A 253 13.76 6.96 -16.16
CA ASN A 253 13.68 6.54 -17.56
C ASN A 253 13.19 7.71 -18.41
N THR A 254 14.13 8.38 -19.05
CA THR A 254 13.87 9.58 -19.88
C THR A 254 13.06 9.30 -21.14
N ASP A 255 12.98 8.05 -21.59
CA ASP A 255 12.16 7.65 -22.75
C ASP A 255 10.66 7.75 -22.47
N ILE A 256 10.27 7.58 -21.20
CA ILE A 256 8.87 7.48 -20.81
C ILE A 256 8.43 8.64 -19.92
N MET A 257 9.31 9.08 -19.03
CA MET A 257 8.99 10.07 -18.01
C MET A 257 10.13 11.09 -17.89
N PRO A 258 9.83 12.39 -17.90
CA PRO A 258 10.86 13.41 -17.68
C PRO A 258 11.46 13.25 -16.28
N TYR A 259 12.74 13.58 -16.17
CA TYR A 259 13.44 13.60 -14.87
C TYR A 259 12.64 14.39 -13.84
N THR A 260 12.55 13.84 -12.65
CA THR A 260 11.83 14.43 -11.52
C THR A 260 12.73 14.41 -10.32
N GLU A 261 13.21 15.58 -9.92
CA GLU A 261 14.05 15.71 -8.74
C GLU A 261 13.34 15.07 -7.52
N GLY A 262 14.09 14.25 -6.77
CA GLY A 262 13.59 13.58 -5.56
C GLY A 262 12.45 12.60 -5.78
N ALA A 263 12.25 12.07 -7.00
CA ALA A 263 11.14 11.15 -7.30
C ALA A 263 11.09 9.95 -6.35
N PHE A 264 12.26 9.43 -5.92
CA PHE A 264 12.33 8.37 -4.93
C PHE A 264 11.73 8.81 -3.58
N LEU A 265 12.18 9.94 -3.04
CA LEU A 265 11.69 10.45 -1.75
C LEU A 265 10.19 10.78 -1.82
N ILE A 266 9.73 11.43 -2.89
CA ILE A 266 8.31 11.74 -3.11
C ILE A 266 7.47 10.47 -3.12
N ALA A 267 7.86 9.46 -3.89
CA ALA A 267 7.11 8.21 -4.00
C ALA A 267 6.98 7.51 -2.64
N PHE A 268 8.11 7.34 -1.94
CA PHE A 268 8.14 6.60 -0.67
C PHE A 268 7.63 7.42 0.52
N SER A 269 7.53 8.75 0.43
CA SER A 269 6.88 9.58 1.46
C SER A 269 5.41 9.21 1.69
N THR A 270 4.72 8.71 0.66
CA THR A 270 3.34 8.23 0.77
C THR A 270 3.21 6.97 1.64
N LEU A 271 4.30 6.22 1.78
CA LEU A 271 4.40 4.95 2.51
C LEU A 271 5.19 5.07 3.81
N ILE A 272 5.51 6.30 4.23
CA ILE A 272 6.42 6.56 5.36
C ILE A 272 5.89 5.96 6.67
N ILE A 273 4.58 6.06 6.93
CA ILE A 273 3.98 5.58 8.18
C ILE A 273 4.14 4.07 8.34
N PRO A 274 3.66 3.22 7.40
CA PRO A 274 3.86 1.78 7.51
C PRO A 274 5.33 1.38 7.49
N ALA A 275 6.16 2.03 6.65
CA ALA A 275 7.58 1.72 6.54
C ALA A 275 8.35 2.01 7.84
N PHE A 276 8.20 3.21 8.38
CA PHE A 276 8.89 3.61 9.61
C PHE A 276 8.39 2.84 10.84
N ASP A 277 7.10 2.46 10.88
CA ASP A 277 6.58 1.65 11.98
C ASP A 277 7.23 0.26 12.00
N VAL A 278 7.36 -0.40 10.84
CA VAL A 278 8.01 -1.72 10.76
C VAL A 278 9.49 -1.62 11.13
N VAL A 279 10.23 -0.63 10.59
CA VAL A 279 11.65 -0.42 10.97
C VAL A 279 11.78 -0.24 12.47
N ARG A 280 10.95 0.62 13.08
CA ARG A 280 10.96 0.86 14.51
C ARG A 280 10.68 -0.43 15.30
N VAL A 281 9.67 -1.19 14.94
CA VAL A 281 9.31 -2.44 15.63
C VAL A 281 10.42 -3.46 15.53
N VAL A 282 11.02 -3.63 14.34
CA VAL A 282 12.17 -4.53 14.13
C VAL A 282 13.37 -4.11 15.00
N LEU A 283 13.69 -2.82 15.06
CA LEU A 283 14.79 -2.31 15.91
C LEU A 283 14.53 -2.55 17.40
N VAL A 284 13.30 -2.36 17.86
CA VAL A 284 12.91 -2.64 19.26
C VAL A 284 13.08 -4.12 19.57
N ARG A 285 12.57 -5.01 18.70
CA ARG A 285 12.71 -6.48 18.87
C ARG A 285 14.18 -6.91 18.98
N ILE A 286 15.02 -6.43 18.04
CA ILE A 286 16.46 -6.75 18.05
C ILE A 286 17.11 -6.27 19.36
N ARG A 287 16.78 -5.05 19.83
CA ARG A 287 17.32 -4.50 21.08
C ARG A 287 16.88 -5.31 22.30
N GLU A 288 15.69 -5.89 22.29
CA GLU A 288 15.14 -6.73 23.35
C GLU A 288 15.57 -8.21 23.23
N GLY A 289 16.37 -8.56 22.23
CA GLY A 289 16.86 -9.93 22.00
C GLY A 289 15.81 -10.88 21.38
N HIS A 290 14.71 -10.33 20.85
CA HIS A 290 13.66 -11.08 20.19
C HIS A 290 13.88 -11.22 18.68
N SER A 291 13.26 -12.24 18.07
CA SER A 291 13.28 -12.39 16.62
C SER A 291 12.56 -11.23 15.93
N PRO A 292 13.12 -10.65 14.83
CA PRO A 292 12.43 -9.63 14.03
C PRO A 292 11.05 -10.06 13.51
N PHE A 293 10.83 -11.37 13.37
CA PHE A 293 9.60 -11.96 12.83
C PHE A 293 8.60 -12.40 13.90
N GLU A 294 8.91 -12.20 15.18
CA GLU A 294 8.02 -12.57 16.27
C GLU A 294 6.85 -11.58 16.37
N PRO A 295 5.60 -12.06 16.47
CA PRO A 295 4.45 -11.17 16.62
C PRO A 295 4.46 -10.47 17.98
N ASP A 296 4.20 -9.15 18.01
CA ASP A 296 4.11 -8.38 19.25
C ASP A 296 2.98 -7.31 19.19
N LYS A 297 2.86 -6.52 20.25
CA LYS A 297 1.94 -5.39 20.38
C LYS A 297 2.67 -4.03 20.33
N ASN A 298 3.82 -3.95 19.67
CA ASN A 298 4.65 -2.75 19.66
C ASN A 298 4.34 -1.81 18.48
N HIS A 299 3.45 -2.17 17.54
CA HIS A 299 3.09 -1.30 16.42
C HIS A 299 2.51 0.03 16.89
N ILE A 300 2.66 1.08 16.05
CA ILE A 300 2.31 2.46 16.38
C ILE A 300 0.85 2.62 16.82
N HIS A 301 -0.09 1.90 16.21
CA HIS A 301 -1.49 1.96 16.57
C HIS A 301 -1.73 1.45 18.01
N HIS A 302 -1.03 0.41 18.46
CA HIS A 302 -1.10 -0.06 19.85
C HIS A 302 -0.57 0.99 20.83
N LYS A 303 0.51 1.69 20.47
CA LYS A 303 1.06 2.79 21.27
C LYS A 303 0.04 3.93 21.43
N LEU A 304 -0.61 4.34 20.34
CA LEU A 304 -1.64 5.39 20.37
C LEU A 304 -2.88 4.99 21.20
N LEU A 305 -3.27 3.73 21.14
CA LEU A 305 -4.34 3.21 22.01
C LEU A 305 -3.92 3.20 23.48
N ALA A 306 -2.67 2.84 23.78
CA ALA A 306 -2.16 2.81 25.15
C ALA A 306 -2.11 4.19 25.81
N ILE A 307 -1.90 5.26 25.05
CA ILE A 307 -2.01 6.65 25.57
C ILE A 307 -3.46 7.12 25.70
N GLY A 308 -4.46 6.27 25.41
CA GLY A 308 -5.88 6.52 25.62
C GLY A 308 -6.63 7.13 24.42
N LEU A 309 -6.04 7.12 23.23
CA LEU A 309 -6.78 7.49 22.02
C LEU A 309 -7.77 6.40 21.64
N SER A 310 -8.96 6.80 21.20
CA SER A 310 -9.88 5.83 20.58
C SER A 310 -9.32 5.35 19.24
N PRO A 311 -9.69 4.13 18.76
CA PRO A 311 -9.23 3.62 17.47
C PRO A 311 -9.42 4.59 16.31
N ARG A 312 -10.56 5.29 16.27
CA ARG A 312 -10.82 6.31 15.24
C ARG A 312 -9.89 7.53 15.33
N ARG A 313 -9.57 7.99 16.56
CA ARG A 313 -8.63 9.11 16.74
C ARG A 313 -7.22 8.69 16.38
N ALA A 314 -6.79 7.48 16.75
CA ALA A 314 -5.50 6.93 16.36
C ALA A 314 -5.38 6.81 14.83
N MET A 315 -6.40 6.27 14.15
CA MET A 315 -6.47 6.20 12.69
C MET A 315 -6.34 7.60 12.07
N LEU A 316 -7.18 8.56 12.47
CA LEU A 316 -7.16 9.92 11.91
C LEU A 316 -5.82 10.62 12.13
N SER A 317 -5.18 10.46 13.30
CA SER A 317 -3.85 11.02 13.57
C SER A 317 -2.80 10.47 12.59
N LEU A 318 -2.78 9.15 12.36
CA LEU A 318 -1.82 8.53 11.44
C LEU A 318 -2.09 8.88 9.97
N LEU A 319 -3.37 8.99 9.57
CA LEU A 319 -3.75 9.48 8.23
C LEU A 319 -3.32 10.93 8.02
N SER A 320 -3.56 11.81 8.98
CA SER A 320 -3.13 13.22 8.92
C SER A 320 -1.61 13.34 8.82
N MET A 321 -0.87 12.51 9.57
CA MET A 321 0.58 12.45 9.47
C MET A 321 1.05 11.99 8.10
N SER A 322 0.43 10.95 7.52
CA SER A 322 0.75 10.48 6.18
C SER A 322 0.54 11.58 5.13
N CYS A 323 -0.59 12.29 5.20
CA CYS A 323 -0.84 13.45 4.35
C CYS A 323 0.20 14.55 4.54
N ALA A 324 0.57 14.85 5.79
CA ALA A 324 1.53 15.90 6.10
C ALA A 324 2.93 15.56 5.58
N PHE A 325 3.44 14.34 5.79
CA PHE A 325 4.72 13.89 5.24
C PHE A 325 4.74 13.92 3.71
N SER A 326 3.69 13.38 3.07
CA SER A 326 3.59 13.38 1.61
C SER A 326 3.56 14.81 1.06
N ALA A 327 2.73 15.68 1.61
CA ALA A 327 2.63 17.06 1.17
C ALA A 327 3.93 17.84 1.40
N ALA A 328 4.55 17.69 2.58
CA ALA A 328 5.82 18.34 2.90
C ALA A 328 6.92 17.92 1.90
N ASN A 329 7.10 16.64 1.65
CA ASN A 329 8.12 16.16 0.72
C ASN A 329 7.84 16.63 -0.71
N ILE A 330 6.59 16.54 -1.20
CA ILE A 330 6.23 17.00 -2.55
C ILE A 330 6.52 18.50 -2.72
N LEU A 331 6.22 19.32 -1.71
CA LEU A 331 6.37 20.77 -1.78
C LEU A 331 7.82 21.22 -1.55
N LEU A 332 8.60 20.54 -0.73
CA LEU A 332 9.92 20.96 -0.30
C LEU A 332 11.07 20.36 -1.12
N VAL A 333 10.88 19.24 -1.80
CA VAL A 333 11.91 18.61 -2.66
C VAL A 333 12.53 19.59 -3.66
N PRO A 334 11.79 20.54 -4.30
CA PRO A 334 12.43 21.50 -5.21
C PRO A 334 13.36 22.52 -4.54
N TYR A 335 13.29 22.65 -3.22
CA TYR A 335 14.01 23.70 -2.47
C TYR A 335 15.02 23.15 -1.48
N ILE A 336 14.87 21.92 -1.05
CA ILE A 336 15.67 21.31 0.03
C ILE A 336 16.24 19.97 -0.45
N ASN A 337 17.50 19.72 -0.14
CA ASN A 337 18.18 18.47 -0.47
C ASN A 337 17.42 17.24 0.09
N ASN A 338 17.27 16.21 -0.74
CA ASN A 338 16.54 14.99 -0.42
C ASN A 338 17.03 14.30 0.88
N THR A 339 18.34 14.32 1.12
CA THR A 339 18.92 13.74 2.36
C THR A 339 18.48 14.51 3.59
N VAL A 340 18.44 15.84 3.52
CA VAL A 340 18.01 16.70 4.62
C VAL A 340 16.53 16.47 4.91
N LEU A 341 15.69 16.36 3.89
CA LEU A 341 14.27 16.05 4.05
C LEU A 341 14.05 14.68 4.69
N LEU A 342 14.73 13.64 4.22
CA LEU A 342 14.61 12.31 4.82
C LEU A 342 15.07 12.30 6.29
N ILE A 343 16.17 13.01 6.61
CA ILE A 343 16.63 13.13 8.00
C ILE A 343 15.59 13.88 8.83
N ALA A 344 14.97 14.94 8.30
CA ALA A 344 13.91 15.66 8.98
C ALA A 344 12.70 14.76 9.24
N ASP A 345 12.28 13.96 8.27
CA ASP A 345 11.19 12.98 8.43
C ASP A 345 11.49 11.96 9.53
N ILE A 346 12.73 11.43 9.57
CA ILE A 346 13.19 10.50 10.61
C ILE A 346 13.18 11.18 11.98
N VAL A 347 13.71 12.40 12.09
CA VAL A 347 13.76 13.14 13.35
C VAL A 347 12.37 13.45 13.89
N ILE A 348 11.46 13.89 13.02
CA ILE A 348 10.05 14.13 13.37
C ILE A 348 9.40 12.82 13.84
N TRP A 349 9.57 11.72 13.10
CA TRP A 349 9.02 10.42 13.47
C TRP A 349 9.54 9.92 14.82
N VAL A 350 10.85 9.99 15.04
CA VAL A 350 11.48 9.59 16.31
C VAL A 350 11.00 10.49 17.46
N GLY A 351 10.98 11.80 17.24
CA GLY A 351 10.51 12.76 18.24
C GLY A 351 9.07 12.52 18.68
N LEU A 352 8.16 12.27 17.71
CA LEU A 352 6.76 11.92 17.99
C LEU A 352 6.66 10.60 18.77
N ASN A 353 7.45 9.59 18.40
CA ASN A 353 7.46 8.32 19.10
C ASN A 353 7.93 8.43 20.54
N LEU A 354 8.99 9.21 20.81
CA LEU A 354 9.48 9.48 22.16
C LEU A 354 8.44 10.28 22.98
N TRP A 355 7.77 11.24 22.37
CA TRP A 355 6.71 12.00 23.02
C TRP A 355 5.53 11.10 23.42
N TRP A 356 5.11 10.18 22.56
CA TRP A 356 4.05 9.21 22.89
C TRP A 356 4.48 8.21 23.98
N ASP A 357 5.74 7.79 24.00
CA ASP A 357 6.27 6.97 25.11
C ASP A 357 6.21 7.72 26.43
N TYR A 358 6.64 8.98 26.46
CA TYR A 358 6.53 9.84 27.64
C TYR A 358 5.07 10.00 28.12
N LEU A 359 4.12 10.20 27.19
CA LEU A 359 2.70 10.29 27.54
C LEU A 359 2.13 8.98 28.09
N ARG A 360 2.57 7.84 27.56
CA ARG A 360 2.19 6.52 28.05
C ARG A 360 2.68 6.27 29.47
N ASP A 361 3.94 6.60 29.72
CA ASP A 361 4.59 6.34 31.00
C ASP A 361 4.03 7.25 32.12
N ARG A 362 3.56 8.45 31.79
CA ARG A 362 2.81 9.32 32.72
C ARG A 362 1.44 8.79 33.15
N LYS A 363 0.84 7.89 32.36
CA LYS A 363 -0.47 7.32 32.64
C LYS A 363 -0.42 5.97 33.39
N ARG A 364 0.77 5.38 33.51
CA ARG A 364 1.04 4.22 34.38
C ARG A 364 1.31 4.65 35.80
#